data_949059a3a19c8b73f3145b7d41df933d
#
_entry.id   949059a3a19c8b73f3145b7d41df933d
#
_cell.length_a   1.000
_cell.length_b   1.000
_cell.length_c   1.000
_cell.angle_alpha   90.00
_cell.angle_beta   90.00
_cell.angle_gamma   90.00
#
_symmetry.space_group_name_H-M   'P 1'
#
loop_
_entity.id
_entity.type
_entity.pdbx_description
1 polymer ?
#
loop_
_entity_poly.entity_id
_entity_poly.type
_entity_poly.pdbx_seq_one_letter_code
_entity_poly.pdbx_strand_id
1 'polypeptide(L)'
;MKKLKQRRVFNIMFIIAVIISAIHLIHALTLGRIMQYVEVPFHSPRWPAHLAGYRIAFVTDTHGISDSALQQVVDELNASNIDLLLLGGDFWAHYQRTLAILAQTETADGIFGVEGNHDIHVRLFAEMERNGITPLSNSGQRIHEGFWLAGLKDMWNRDPCISTAVQGAEDDFVLLLSHNPDITMQQDTTAVDLVLSGHTHAGQINFFGLWAPIFTFTNLITSYGQRFVSGWAESHDGTPVYVSSGTGTKYLRSFTRPQVIIFTIHGN
;
A
#
# COMPACT_ATOMS: atom_id res chain seq x y z
N MET A 1 36.29 -24.12 34.45
CA MET A 1 36.31 -22.76 33.87
C MET A 1 35.56 -22.67 32.55
N LYS A 2 35.79 -23.52 31.54
CA LYS A 2 35.14 -23.44 30.20
C LYS A 2 33.62 -23.54 30.27
N LYS A 3 33.04 -24.49 31.01
CA LYS A 3 31.58 -24.65 31.20
C LYS A 3 30.92 -23.44 31.89
N LEU A 4 31.59 -22.79 32.85
CA LEU A 4 31.08 -21.63 33.57
C LEU A 4 31.01 -20.40 32.64
N LYS A 5 32.00 -20.22 31.76
CA LYS A 5 32.05 -19.16 30.74
C LYS A 5 30.95 -19.38 29.71
N GLN A 6 30.73 -20.61 29.24
CA GLN A 6 29.67 -20.94 28.31
C GLN A 6 28.27 -20.65 28.90
N ARG A 7 28.05 -21.02 30.19
CA ARG A 7 26.76 -20.74 30.87
C ARG A 7 26.52 -19.25 31.04
N ARG A 8 27.56 -18.46 31.34
CA ARG A 8 27.43 -16.99 31.41
C ARG A 8 27.05 -16.39 30.03
N VAL A 9 27.73 -16.80 28.97
CA VAL A 9 27.42 -16.35 27.61
C VAL A 9 25.97 -16.71 27.23
N PHE A 10 25.55 -17.94 27.49
CA PHE A 10 24.17 -18.37 27.24
C PHE A 10 23.16 -17.53 28.00
N ASN A 11 23.37 -17.28 29.31
CA ASN A 11 22.50 -16.45 30.12
C ASN A 11 22.38 -15.00 29.58
N ILE A 12 23.51 -14.41 29.15
CA ILE A 12 23.54 -13.08 28.56
C ILE A 12 22.71 -13.06 27.26
N MET A 13 22.95 -14.02 26.36
CA MET A 13 22.20 -14.12 25.10
C MET A 13 20.70 -14.31 25.35
N PHE A 14 20.34 -15.14 26.34
CA PHE A 14 18.96 -15.35 26.74
C PHE A 14 18.30 -14.06 27.25
N ILE A 15 18.99 -13.32 28.12
CA ILE A 15 18.50 -12.01 28.62
C ILE A 15 18.31 -11.03 27.46
N ILE A 16 19.27 -10.94 26.54
CA ILE A 16 19.16 -10.07 25.37
C ILE A 16 17.94 -10.46 24.51
N ALA A 17 17.75 -11.76 24.25
CA ALA A 17 16.59 -12.23 23.48
C ALA A 17 15.25 -11.88 24.16
N VAL A 18 15.17 -12.02 25.50
CA VAL A 18 13.99 -11.62 26.27
C VAL A 18 13.72 -10.11 26.17
N ILE A 19 14.76 -9.29 26.30
CA ILE A 19 14.65 -7.84 26.15
C ILE A 19 14.15 -7.46 24.76
N ILE A 20 14.75 -8.01 23.71
CA ILE A 20 14.35 -7.77 22.33
C ILE A 20 12.88 -8.18 22.12
N SER A 21 12.48 -9.36 22.60
CA SER A 21 11.11 -9.84 22.49
C SER A 21 10.13 -8.92 23.23
N ALA A 22 10.51 -8.42 24.42
CA ALA A 22 9.69 -7.47 25.17
C ALA A 22 9.54 -6.15 24.43
N ILE A 23 10.60 -5.60 23.82
CA ILE A 23 10.55 -4.40 23.01
C ILE A 23 9.60 -4.57 21.83
N HIS A 24 9.71 -5.70 21.11
CA HIS A 24 8.82 -6.02 19.99
C HIS A 24 7.36 -6.13 20.44
N LEU A 25 7.09 -6.79 21.56
CA LEU A 25 5.74 -6.93 22.10
C LEU A 25 5.16 -5.58 22.55
N ILE A 26 5.94 -4.76 23.26
CA ILE A 26 5.51 -3.42 23.67
C ILE A 26 5.17 -2.57 22.46
N HIS A 27 6.05 -2.54 21.44
CA HIS A 27 5.77 -1.82 20.19
C HIS A 27 4.48 -2.32 19.53
N ALA A 28 4.29 -3.64 19.42
CA ALA A 28 3.11 -4.22 18.78
C ALA A 28 1.79 -3.92 19.52
N LEU A 29 1.83 -3.81 20.86
CA LEU A 29 0.67 -3.51 21.67
C LEU A 29 0.36 -2.00 21.79
N THR A 30 1.30 -1.16 21.41
CA THR A 30 1.21 0.30 21.50
C THR A 30 1.29 0.94 20.11
N LEU A 31 2.47 1.36 19.69
CA LEU A 31 2.71 2.08 18.43
C LEU A 31 2.24 1.30 17.19
N GLY A 32 2.35 -0.03 17.20
CA GLY A 32 1.90 -0.88 16.11
C GLY A 32 0.40 -0.85 15.82
N ARG A 33 -0.39 -0.18 16.69
CA ARG A 33 -1.85 -0.02 16.53
C ARG A 33 -2.25 1.40 16.16
N ILE A 34 -1.31 2.34 16.20
CA ILE A 34 -1.59 3.76 15.95
C ILE A 34 -1.40 4.04 14.45
N MET A 35 -2.47 4.48 13.79
CA MET A 35 -2.44 4.91 12.39
C MET A 35 -1.39 6.01 12.17
N GLN A 36 -0.66 5.89 11.07
CA GLN A 36 0.21 6.95 10.57
C GLN A 36 -0.38 7.56 9.31
N TYR A 37 -0.36 8.88 9.24
CA TYR A 37 -0.59 9.62 8.01
C TYR A 37 0.78 10.08 7.50
N VAL A 38 1.17 9.55 6.34
CA VAL A 38 2.52 9.72 5.80
C VAL A 38 2.45 10.62 4.59
N GLU A 39 2.94 11.86 4.73
CA GLU A 39 3.08 12.79 3.62
C GLU A 39 4.31 12.42 2.78
N VAL A 40 4.11 12.24 1.48
CA VAL A 40 5.16 11.83 0.53
C VAL A 40 5.21 12.82 -0.63
N PRO A 41 6.18 13.74 -0.65
CA PRO A 41 6.41 14.55 -1.83
C PRO A 41 6.98 13.67 -2.97
N PHE A 42 6.45 13.84 -4.16
CA PHE A 42 6.93 13.17 -5.36
C PHE A 42 7.12 14.18 -6.49
N HIS A 43 8.26 14.13 -7.16
CA HIS A 43 8.62 15.03 -8.26
C HIS A 43 8.82 14.23 -9.54
N SER A 44 8.19 14.68 -10.62
CA SER A 44 8.40 14.11 -11.94
C SER A 44 8.38 15.19 -13.01
N PRO A 45 9.35 15.18 -13.93
CA PRO A 45 9.34 16.11 -15.08
C PRO A 45 8.17 15.86 -16.04
N ARG A 46 7.54 14.68 -15.97
CA ARG A 46 6.36 14.36 -16.78
C ARG A 46 5.04 14.81 -16.13
N TRP A 47 5.07 15.23 -14.84
CA TRP A 47 3.85 15.72 -14.17
C TRP A 47 3.41 17.07 -14.75
N PRO A 48 2.13 17.24 -15.12
CA PRO A 48 1.63 18.48 -15.69
C PRO A 48 1.79 19.68 -14.75
N ALA A 49 2.37 20.77 -15.24
CA ALA A 49 2.63 21.95 -14.43
C ALA A 49 1.35 22.57 -13.82
N HIS A 50 0.21 22.46 -14.52
CA HIS A 50 -1.07 22.97 -14.05
C HIS A 50 -1.67 22.15 -12.89
N LEU A 51 -1.14 20.95 -12.62
CA LEU A 51 -1.50 20.08 -11.50
C LEU A 51 -0.44 20.10 -10.37
N ALA A 52 0.42 21.10 -10.32
CA ALA A 52 1.43 21.20 -9.27
C ALA A 52 0.78 21.28 -7.88
N GLY A 53 1.23 20.41 -6.96
CA GLY A 53 0.67 20.31 -5.63
C GLY A 53 -0.58 19.41 -5.51
N TYR A 54 -0.90 18.64 -6.54
CA TYR A 54 -2.00 17.68 -6.56
C TYR A 54 -1.84 16.62 -5.46
N ARG A 55 -2.90 16.39 -4.69
CA ARG A 55 -2.86 15.54 -3.51
C ARG A 55 -3.63 14.23 -3.72
N ILE A 56 -2.90 13.13 -3.63
CA ILE A 56 -3.45 11.78 -3.82
C ILE A 56 -3.35 11.02 -2.49
N ALA A 57 -4.50 10.63 -1.93
CA ALA A 57 -4.52 9.71 -0.81
C ALA A 57 -4.51 8.26 -1.30
N PHE A 58 -3.76 7.40 -0.61
CA PHE A 58 -3.69 5.98 -0.88
C PHE A 58 -4.01 5.16 0.37
N VAL A 59 -5.09 4.38 0.30
CA VAL A 59 -5.59 3.49 1.36
C VAL A 59 -5.66 2.08 0.81
N THR A 60 -5.05 1.11 1.49
CA THR A 60 -5.01 -0.30 1.06
C THR A 60 -5.00 -1.23 2.24
N ASP A 61 -5.31 -2.50 2.02
CA ASP A 61 -5.19 -3.56 3.02
C ASP A 61 -5.91 -3.23 4.33
N THR A 62 -7.20 -2.95 4.25
CA THR A 62 -7.99 -2.47 5.39
C THR A 62 -8.40 -3.58 6.38
N HIS A 63 -7.86 -4.78 6.25
CA HIS A 63 -8.21 -5.94 7.07
C HIS A 63 -8.37 -5.64 8.57
N GLY A 64 -9.57 -5.88 9.09
CA GLY A 64 -9.86 -5.83 10.52
C GLY A 64 -9.71 -4.46 11.17
N ILE A 65 -9.67 -3.38 10.37
CA ILE A 65 -9.83 -2.04 10.89
C ILE A 65 -11.25 -1.89 11.45
N SER A 66 -11.40 -1.21 12.58
CA SER A 66 -12.73 -0.90 13.11
C SER A 66 -13.35 0.25 12.34
N ASP A 67 -14.70 0.29 12.32
CA ASP A 67 -15.40 1.38 11.64
C ASP A 67 -15.06 2.76 12.22
N SER A 68 -14.88 2.84 13.54
CA SER A 68 -14.48 4.10 14.19
C SER A 68 -13.09 4.56 13.78
N ALA A 69 -12.15 3.62 13.61
CA ALA A 69 -10.82 3.95 13.12
C ALA A 69 -10.83 4.32 11.63
N LEU A 70 -11.68 3.66 10.83
CA LEU A 70 -11.85 3.99 9.44
C LEU A 70 -12.55 5.34 9.24
N GLN A 71 -13.53 5.67 10.10
CA GLN A 71 -14.14 7.01 10.11
C GLN A 71 -13.12 8.10 10.44
N GLN A 72 -12.22 7.86 11.40
CA GLN A 72 -11.11 8.79 11.69
C GLN A 72 -10.19 8.98 10.47
N VAL A 73 -9.97 7.91 9.65
CA VAL A 73 -9.24 8.05 8.39
C VAL A 73 -9.97 8.99 7.44
N VAL A 74 -11.27 8.83 7.27
CA VAL A 74 -12.09 9.71 6.41
C VAL A 74 -12.06 11.15 6.91
N ASP A 75 -12.24 11.36 8.21
CA ASP A 75 -12.22 12.71 8.81
C ASP A 75 -10.87 13.41 8.58
N GLU A 76 -9.76 12.68 8.70
CA GLU A 76 -8.41 13.21 8.46
C GLU A 76 -8.17 13.51 6.97
N LEU A 77 -8.64 12.62 6.07
CA LEU A 77 -8.54 12.85 4.62
C LEU A 77 -9.34 14.08 4.21
N ASN A 78 -10.56 14.26 4.73
CA ASN A 78 -11.39 15.44 4.46
C ASN A 78 -10.73 16.74 4.97
N ALA A 79 -10.05 16.68 6.11
CA ALA A 79 -9.27 17.82 6.62
C ALA A 79 -8.00 18.10 5.80
N SER A 80 -7.53 17.11 5.01
CA SER A 80 -6.29 17.19 4.23
C SER A 80 -6.46 17.75 2.81
N ASN A 81 -7.67 18.08 2.37
CA ASN A 81 -7.99 18.57 1.03
C ASN A 81 -7.39 17.67 -0.07
N ILE A 82 -7.86 16.44 -0.14
CA ILE A 82 -7.42 15.44 -1.12
C ILE A 82 -8.11 15.64 -2.45
N ASP A 83 -7.34 15.66 -3.54
CA ASP A 83 -7.90 15.73 -4.90
C ASP A 83 -8.41 14.37 -5.38
N LEU A 84 -7.69 13.28 -5.04
CA LEU A 84 -7.98 11.93 -5.51
C LEU A 84 -7.77 10.92 -4.39
N LEU A 85 -8.71 9.98 -4.20
CA LEU A 85 -8.53 8.83 -3.30
C LEU A 85 -8.35 7.54 -4.10
N LEU A 86 -7.28 6.82 -3.81
CA LEU A 86 -6.96 5.52 -4.41
C LEU A 86 -7.07 4.41 -3.38
N LEU A 87 -7.81 3.35 -3.73
CA LEU A 87 -8.06 2.18 -2.90
C LEU A 87 -7.31 0.98 -3.47
N GLY A 88 -6.31 0.49 -2.75
CA GLY A 88 -5.34 -0.51 -3.20
C GLY A 88 -5.74 -1.97 -3.01
N GLY A 89 -7.01 -2.27 -2.67
CA GLY A 89 -7.49 -3.63 -2.51
C GLY A 89 -7.36 -4.20 -1.10
N ASP A 90 -7.74 -5.46 -0.96
CA ASP A 90 -7.78 -6.24 0.29
C ASP A 90 -8.67 -5.62 1.36
N PHE A 91 -9.97 -5.46 1.02
CA PHE A 91 -11.01 -4.99 1.94
C PHE A 91 -11.59 -6.13 2.81
N TRP A 92 -11.43 -7.39 2.37
CA TRP A 92 -11.84 -8.61 3.05
C TRP A 92 -13.37 -8.71 3.31
N ALA A 93 -13.74 -9.49 4.36
CA ALA A 93 -15.11 -9.91 4.66
C ALA A 93 -16.12 -8.79 4.90
N HIS A 94 -15.66 -7.58 5.24
CA HIS A 94 -16.52 -6.42 5.54
C HIS A 94 -16.43 -5.32 4.48
N TYR A 95 -16.07 -5.66 3.24
CA TYR A 95 -15.85 -4.72 2.15
C TYR A 95 -17.03 -3.76 1.93
N GLN A 96 -18.30 -4.22 2.04
CA GLN A 96 -19.46 -3.35 1.86
C GLN A 96 -19.44 -2.15 2.82
N ARG A 97 -19.17 -2.43 4.10
CA ARG A 97 -19.12 -1.41 5.13
C ARG A 97 -17.88 -0.54 5.00
N THR A 98 -16.75 -1.16 4.71
CA THR A 98 -15.48 -0.45 4.45
C THR A 98 -15.62 0.54 3.31
N LEU A 99 -16.17 0.12 2.17
CA LEU A 99 -16.37 0.98 1.00
C LEU A 99 -17.39 2.08 1.28
N ALA A 100 -18.50 1.79 1.98
CA ALA A 100 -19.49 2.78 2.35
C ALA A 100 -18.95 3.88 3.29
N ILE A 101 -17.97 3.56 4.14
CA ILE A 101 -17.30 4.56 4.98
C ILE A 101 -16.29 5.36 4.13
N LEU A 102 -15.42 4.68 3.37
CA LEU A 102 -14.41 5.35 2.53
C LEU A 102 -15.03 6.25 1.45
N ALA A 103 -16.22 5.90 0.97
CA ALA A 103 -16.98 6.73 0.02
C ALA A 103 -17.44 8.09 0.57
N GLN A 104 -17.32 8.32 1.88
CA GLN A 104 -17.60 9.62 2.52
C GLN A 104 -16.40 10.59 2.44
N THR A 105 -15.28 10.14 1.86
CA THR A 105 -14.14 11.02 1.62
C THR A 105 -14.49 12.03 0.52
N GLU A 106 -14.32 13.30 0.83
CA GLU A 106 -14.48 14.41 -0.11
C GLU A 106 -13.25 14.52 -1.00
N THR A 107 -13.44 14.44 -2.31
CA THR A 107 -12.36 14.50 -3.31
C THR A 107 -12.83 15.32 -4.51
N ALA A 108 -11.90 16.03 -5.16
CA ALA A 108 -12.21 16.80 -6.37
C ALA A 108 -12.45 15.89 -7.58
N ASP A 109 -11.64 14.83 -7.73
CA ASP A 109 -11.58 13.99 -8.92
C ASP A 109 -12.06 12.55 -8.68
N GLY A 110 -12.65 12.30 -7.50
CA GLY A 110 -13.33 11.05 -7.19
C GLY A 110 -12.46 10.01 -6.47
N ILE A 111 -13.01 8.80 -6.39
CA ILE A 111 -12.43 7.66 -5.68
C ILE A 111 -12.31 6.51 -6.67
N PHE A 112 -11.13 5.91 -6.75
CA PHE A 112 -10.84 4.77 -7.61
C PHE A 112 -10.27 3.62 -6.81
N GLY A 113 -10.51 2.39 -7.28
CA GLY A 113 -9.98 1.24 -6.56
C GLY A 113 -9.70 0.04 -7.43
N VAL A 114 -8.78 -0.79 -6.95
CA VAL A 114 -8.49 -2.13 -7.47
C VAL A 114 -8.87 -3.18 -6.44
N GLU A 115 -8.89 -4.43 -6.87
CA GLU A 115 -9.03 -5.58 -5.98
C GLU A 115 -7.69 -6.04 -5.43
N GLY A 116 -7.71 -6.70 -4.27
CA GLY A 116 -6.61 -7.48 -3.74
C GLY A 116 -6.87 -8.98 -3.80
N ASN A 117 -5.90 -9.78 -3.37
CA ASN A 117 -5.97 -11.24 -3.47
C ASN A 117 -7.00 -11.88 -2.52
N HIS A 118 -7.47 -11.17 -1.52
CA HIS A 118 -8.53 -11.62 -0.61
C HIS A 118 -9.93 -11.12 -0.97
N ASP A 119 -10.06 -10.38 -2.07
CA ASP A 119 -11.33 -9.81 -2.50
C ASP A 119 -12.05 -10.71 -3.51
N ILE A 120 -13.39 -10.66 -3.51
CA ILE A 120 -14.21 -11.36 -4.50
C ILE A 120 -14.60 -10.36 -5.58
N HIS A 121 -13.86 -10.37 -6.68
CA HIS A 121 -13.92 -9.43 -7.81
C HIS A 121 -15.33 -8.90 -8.15
N VAL A 122 -16.23 -9.78 -8.60
CA VAL A 122 -17.56 -9.37 -9.08
C VAL A 122 -18.38 -8.66 -7.99
N ARG A 123 -18.28 -9.15 -6.73
CA ARG A 123 -19.01 -8.56 -5.60
C ARG A 123 -18.39 -7.26 -5.15
N LEU A 124 -17.06 -7.19 -5.15
CA LEU A 124 -16.34 -5.98 -4.77
C LEU A 124 -16.64 -4.85 -5.74
N PHE A 125 -16.54 -5.07 -7.04
CA PHE A 125 -16.72 -4.03 -8.05
C PHE A 125 -18.15 -3.52 -8.08
N ALA A 126 -19.14 -4.41 -7.99
CA ALA A 126 -20.54 -4.00 -7.86
C ALA A 126 -20.79 -3.14 -6.60
N GLU A 127 -20.06 -3.39 -5.52
CA GLU A 127 -20.17 -2.58 -4.30
C GLU A 127 -19.42 -1.25 -4.42
N MET A 128 -18.25 -1.22 -5.08
CA MET A 128 -17.56 0.03 -5.41
C MET A 128 -18.46 0.95 -6.20
N GLU A 129 -19.01 0.48 -7.32
CA GLU A 129 -19.91 1.26 -8.18
C GLU A 129 -21.15 1.77 -7.42
N ARG A 130 -21.73 0.95 -6.54
CA ARG A 130 -22.88 1.30 -5.71
C ARG A 130 -22.58 2.45 -4.75
N ASN A 131 -21.33 2.57 -4.33
CA ASN A 131 -20.86 3.64 -3.46
C ASN A 131 -20.18 4.80 -4.21
N GLY A 132 -20.29 4.86 -5.56
CA GLY A 132 -19.68 5.93 -6.35
C GLY A 132 -18.15 5.82 -6.51
N ILE A 133 -17.57 4.65 -6.22
CA ILE A 133 -16.15 4.37 -6.39
C ILE A 133 -15.95 3.72 -7.76
N THR A 134 -15.04 4.23 -8.56
CA THR A 134 -14.73 3.69 -9.89
C THR A 134 -13.76 2.51 -9.78
N PRO A 135 -14.17 1.28 -10.12
CA PRO A 135 -13.27 0.13 -10.14
C PRO A 135 -12.35 0.16 -11.35
N LEU A 136 -11.09 -0.21 -11.16
CA LEU A 136 -10.10 -0.38 -12.22
C LEU A 136 -9.68 -1.86 -12.32
N SER A 137 -9.65 -2.39 -13.55
CA SER A 137 -9.44 -3.83 -13.80
C SER A 137 -8.75 -4.05 -15.13
N ASN A 138 -7.42 -3.97 -15.18
CA ASN A 138 -6.62 -3.86 -16.41
C ASN A 138 -7.14 -2.72 -17.29
N SER A 139 -7.48 -1.61 -16.69
CA SER A 139 -8.05 -0.45 -17.36
C SER A 139 -7.46 0.82 -16.80
N GLY A 140 -7.57 1.89 -17.56
CA GLY A 140 -7.19 3.21 -17.12
C GLY A 140 -8.04 4.27 -17.76
N GLN A 141 -7.94 5.47 -17.21
CA GLN A 141 -8.58 6.65 -17.77
C GLN A 141 -7.77 7.92 -17.52
N ARG A 142 -7.97 8.89 -18.36
CA ARG A 142 -7.40 10.22 -18.18
C ARG A 142 -8.21 10.98 -17.14
N ILE A 143 -7.54 11.35 -16.04
CA ILE A 143 -8.14 12.15 -14.96
C ILE A 143 -8.11 13.62 -15.35
N HIS A 144 -6.94 14.08 -15.81
CA HIS A 144 -6.70 15.41 -16.35
C HIS A 144 -5.86 15.33 -17.62
N GLU A 145 -5.80 16.41 -18.38
CA GLU A 145 -4.83 16.51 -19.48
C GLU A 145 -3.41 16.29 -18.92
N GLY A 146 -2.71 15.33 -19.48
CA GLY A 146 -1.37 14.94 -19.06
C GLY A 146 -1.32 14.02 -17.82
N PHE A 147 -2.45 13.55 -17.29
CA PHE A 147 -2.50 12.60 -16.16
C PHE A 147 -3.43 11.42 -16.43
N TRP A 148 -2.86 10.23 -16.51
CA TRP A 148 -3.53 8.93 -16.68
C TRP A 148 -3.46 8.12 -15.39
N LEU A 149 -4.60 7.63 -14.92
CA LEU A 149 -4.69 6.67 -13.84
C LEU A 149 -5.00 5.30 -14.42
N ALA A 150 -4.15 4.32 -14.14
CA ALA A 150 -4.29 2.92 -14.53
C ALA A 150 -4.46 2.03 -13.29
N GLY A 151 -5.20 0.93 -13.42
CA GLY A 151 -5.35 -0.05 -12.35
C GLY A 151 -5.42 -1.48 -12.88
N LEU A 152 -4.82 -2.39 -12.13
CA LEU A 152 -4.70 -3.79 -12.52
C LEU A 152 -5.69 -4.69 -11.78
N LYS A 153 -5.97 -5.83 -12.40
CA LYS A 153 -6.46 -7.00 -11.70
C LYS A 153 -5.41 -7.51 -10.72
N ASP A 154 -5.84 -8.20 -9.67
CA ASP A 154 -4.89 -8.85 -8.78
C ASP A 154 -4.14 -10.00 -9.48
N MET A 155 -2.90 -10.22 -9.06
CA MET A 155 -2.03 -11.27 -9.63
C MET A 155 -2.54 -12.68 -9.34
N TRP A 156 -3.31 -12.87 -8.30
CA TRP A 156 -3.75 -14.20 -7.89
C TRP A 156 -4.94 -14.67 -8.74
N ASN A 157 -4.63 -15.42 -9.79
CA ASN A 157 -5.58 -16.06 -10.74
C ASN A 157 -6.38 -15.09 -11.64
N ARG A 158 -5.87 -13.88 -11.98
CA ARG A 158 -6.67 -12.90 -12.71
C ARG A 158 -5.99 -12.18 -13.87
N ASP A 159 -4.84 -12.62 -14.30
CA ASP A 159 -4.12 -12.10 -15.48
C ASP A 159 -4.01 -10.56 -15.50
N PRO A 160 -3.29 -9.95 -14.55
CA PRO A 160 -3.00 -8.52 -14.59
C PRO A 160 -2.21 -8.19 -15.88
N CYS A 161 -2.54 -7.05 -16.50
CA CYS A 161 -1.92 -6.66 -17.76
C CYS A 161 -1.67 -5.15 -17.80
N ILE A 162 -0.40 -4.75 -17.62
CA ILE A 162 0.02 -3.34 -17.61
C ILE A 162 -0.24 -2.71 -18.98
N SER A 163 0.15 -3.38 -20.06
CA SER A 163 0.01 -2.82 -21.42
C SER A 163 -1.44 -2.52 -21.80
N THR A 164 -2.39 -3.30 -21.26
CA THR A 164 -3.83 -3.02 -21.46
C THR A 164 -4.28 -1.82 -20.60
N ALA A 165 -3.82 -1.73 -19.35
CA ALA A 165 -4.23 -0.67 -18.45
C ALA A 165 -3.72 0.73 -18.86
N VAL A 166 -2.58 0.78 -19.56
CA VAL A 166 -1.97 2.04 -20.03
C VAL A 166 -2.36 2.40 -21.47
N GLN A 167 -3.22 1.60 -22.11
CA GLN A 167 -3.63 1.84 -23.48
C GLN A 167 -4.42 3.16 -23.59
N GLY A 168 -3.90 4.12 -24.34
CA GLY A 168 -4.45 5.47 -24.49
C GLY A 168 -3.80 6.53 -23.60
N ALA A 169 -2.84 6.14 -22.76
CA ALA A 169 -2.08 7.08 -21.92
C ALA A 169 -1.11 7.96 -22.73
N GLU A 170 -0.58 7.42 -23.84
CA GLU A 170 0.35 8.12 -24.76
C GLU A 170 1.45 8.90 -24.01
N ASP A 171 1.41 10.24 -24.06
CA ASP A 171 2.41 11.13 -23.44
C ASP A 171 2.02 11.54 -21.99
N ASP A 172 0.91 11.04 -21.45
CA ASP A 172 0.48 11.37 -20.09
C ASP A 172 1.46 10.85 -19.03
N PHE A 173 1.53 11.52 -17.87
CA PHE A 173 2.07 10.92 -16.66
C PHE A 173 1.15 9.76 -16.24
N VAL A 174 1.71 8.57 -16.10
CA VAL A 174 0.96 7.34 -15.76
C VAL A 174 1.20 6.95 -14.32
N LEU A 175 0.13 7.02 -13.50
CA LEU A 175 0.08 6.40 -12.19
C LEU A 175 -0.60 5.05 -12.31
N LEU A 176 0.11 3.99 -11.91
CA LEU A 176 -0.40 2.62 -11.89
C LEU A 176 -0.76 2.19 -10.49
N LEU A 177 -2.01 1.78 -10.28
CA LEU A 177 -2.49 1.18 -9.05
C LEU A 177 -2.49 -0.35 -9.20
N SER A 178 -1.68 -1.04 -8.41
CA SER A 178 -1.61 -2.50 -8.36
C SER A 178 -1.56 -2.97 -6.92
N HIS A 179 -2.46 -3.89 -6.53
CA HIS A 179 -2.42 -4.42 -5.16
C HIS A 179 -1.07 -5.06 -4.84
N ASN A 180 -0.61 -5.97 -5.69
CA ASN A 180 0.64 -6.70 -5.49
C ASN A 180 1.79 -6.06 -6.29
N PRO A 181 2.90 -5.64 -5.63
CA PRO A 181 4.04 -5.01 -6.30
C PRO A 181 4.86 -5.96 -7.19
N ASP A 182 4.75 -7.28 -7.00
CA ASP A 182 5.53 -8.29 -7.74
C ASP A 182 5.31 -8.22 -9.25
N ILE A 183 4.17 -7.69 -9.71
CA ILE A 183 3.86 -7.50 -11.13
C ILE A 183 4.90 -6.61 -11.82
N THR A 184 5.47 -5.65 -11.11
CA THR A 184 6.47 -4.72 -11.63
C THR A 184 7.83 -5.36 -11.94
N MET A 185 8.01 -6.60 -11.50
CA MET A 185 9.18 -7.43 -11.82
C MET A 185 8.89 -8.43 -12.94
N GLN A 186 7.65 -8.54 -13.39
CA GLN A 186 7.19 -9.55 -14.35
C GLN A 186 6.74 -8.95 -15.68
N GLN A 187 6.35 -7.68 -15.69
CA GLN A 187 5.87 -6.99 -16.89
C GLN A 187 6.58 -5.66 -17.09
N ASP A 188 6.65 -5.22 -18.34
CA ASP A 188 7.22 -3.95 -18.75
C ASP A 188 6.49 -2.77 -18.09
N THR A 189 7.22 -1.92 -17.39
CA THR A 189 6.75 -0.74 -16.70
C THR A 189 7.26 0.57 -17.32
N THR A 190 7.91 0.52 -18.50
CA THR A 190 8.52 1.70 -19.14
C THR A 190 7.53 2.80 -19.50
N ALA A 191 6.24 2.44 -19.67
CA ALA A 191 5.15 3.39 -19.88
C ALA A 191 4.53 3.95 -18.57
N VAL A 192 5.07 3.57 -17.40
CA VAL A 192 4.54 3.95 -16.08
C VAL A 192 5.52 4.86 -15.37
N ASP A 193 5.04 5.94 -14.75
CA ASP A 193 5.86 6.90 -14.02
C ASP A 193 5.91 6.65 -12.52
N LEU A 194 4.83 6.10 -11.95
CA LEU A 194 4.71 5.78 -10.53
C LEU A 194 3.78 4.59 -10.32
N VAL A 195 4.18 3.65 -9.48
CA VAL A 195 3.34 2.53 -9.05
C VAL A 195 3.03 2.67 -7.57
N LEU A 196 1.74 2.49 -7.20
CA LEU A 196 1.31 2.39 -5.82
C LEU A 196 0.82 0.98 -5.54
N SER A 197 1.33 0.36 -4.47
CA SER A 197 1.00 -1.02 -4.10
C SER A 197 0.83 -1.20 -2.59
N GLY A 198 0.11 -2.26 -2.21
CA GLY A 198 -0.06 -2.73 -0.84
C GLY A 198 0.49 -4.14 -0.64
N HIS A 199 -0.38 -5.08 -0.21
CA HIS A 199 -0.20 -6.53 -0.14
C HIS A 199 0.82 -7.03 0.88
N THR A 200 1.98 -6.40 1.02
CA THR A 200 3.12 -6.93 1.79
C THR A 200 3.00 -6.70 3.29
N HIS A 201 2.16 -5.75 3.72
CA HIS A 201 1.98 -5.34 5.12
C HIS A 201 3.31 -5.03 5.85
N ALA A 202 4.36 -4.67 5.11
CA ALA A 202 5.73 -4.55 5.62
C ALA A 202 6.22 -5.80 6.38
N GLY A 203 5.68 -6.98 6.04
CA GLY A 203 5.95 -8.25 6.71
C GLY A 203 5.35 -8.36 8.12
N GLN A 204 4.55 -7.39 8.56
CA GLN A 204 3.87 -7.27 9.88
C GLN A 204 4.82 -7.27 11.08
N ILE A 205 5.77 -8.19 11.15
CA ILE A 205 6.85 -8.22 12.13
C ILE A 205 8.14 -7.86 11.42
N ASN A 206 8.61 -6.64 11.68
CA ASN A 206 9.85 -6.12 11.12
C ASN A 206 10.88 -5.95 12.25
N PHE A 207 12.09 -6.41 12.04
CA PHE A 207 13.13 -6.34 13.06
C PHE A 207 13.69 -4.92 13.11
N PHE A 208 13.18 -4.13 14.05
CA PHE A 208 13.53 -2.72 14.25
C PHE A 208 13.33 -1.82 13.02
N GLY A 209 12.39 -2.17 12.12
CA GLY A 209 12.17 -1.43 10.89
C GLY A 209 13.20 -1.70 9.77
N LEU A 210 14.14 -2.62 9.99
CA LEU A 210 15.27 -2.86 9.08
C LEU A 210 15.12 -4.14 8.26
N TRP A 211 14.42 -5.14 8.78
CA TRP A 211 14.36 -6.46 8.17
C TRP A 211 13.09 -7.20 8.54
N ALA A 212 12.36 -7.68 7.54
CA ALA A 212 11.15 -8.47 7.70
C ALA A 212 11.45 -9.96 7.48
N PRO A 213 11.50 -10.79 8.56
CA PRO A 213 11.93 -12.19 8.49
C PRO A 213 11.12 -13.01 7.48
N ILE A 214 9.81 -12.77 7.37
CA ILE A 214 8.93 -13.54 6.49
C ILE A 214 9.40 -13.52 5.03
N PHE A 215 9.89 -12.39 4.55
CA PHE A 215 10.37 -12.26 3.17
C PHE A 215 11.73 -12.92 2.89
N THR A 216 12.45 -13.30 3.94
CA THR A 216 13.71 -14.02 3.79
C THR A 216 13.52 -15.55 3.82
N PHE A 217 12.52 -15.99 4.61
CA PHE A 217 12.34 -17.43 4.84
C PHE A 217 11.17 -18.04 4.07
N THR A 218 10.36 -17.21 3.41
CA THR A 218 9.20 -17.68 2.61
C THR A 218 9.00 -16.83 1.38
N ASN A 219 8.36 -17.41 0.35
CA ASN A 219 7.85 -16.71 -0.83
C ASN A 219 6.33 -16.62 -0.81
N LEU A 220 5.72 -16.66 0.38
CA LEU A 220 4.26 -16.71 0.52
C LEU A 220 3.58 -15.37 0.19
N ILE A 221 4.29 -14.26 0.34
CA ILE A 221 3.75 -12.91 0.15
C ILE A 221 4.36 -12.29 -1.11
N THR A 222 5.68 -12.33 -1.26
CA THR A 222 6.39 -11.83 -2.42
C THR A 222 7.50 -12.79 -2.81
N SER A 223 7.77 -12.92 -4.10
CA SER A 223 8.88 -13.71 -4.64
C SER A 223 10.20 -12.94 -4.69
N TYR A 224 10.20 -11.66 -4.31
CA TYR A 224 11.36 -10.76 -4.47
C TYR A 224 11.99 -10.35 -3.13
N GLY A 225 11.75 -11.11 -2.08
CA GLY A 225 12.41 -10.97 -0.78
C GLY A 225 12.19 -9.59 -0.15
N GLN A 226 13.27 -8.94 0.29
CA GLN A 226 13.19 -7.65 0.99
C GLN A 226 12.94 -6.43 0.06
N ARG A 227 12.77 -6.64 -1.25
CA ARG A 227 12.60 -5.53 -2.21
C ARG A 227 11.35 -4.71 -1.93
N PHE A 228 10.22 -5.38 -1.67
CA PHE A 228 8.91 -4.76 -1.53
C PHE A 228 8.38 -4.79 -0.09
N VAL A 229 9.23 -4.52 0.89
CA VAL A 229 8.81 -4.51 2.30
C VAL A 229 7.81 -3.38 2.54
N SER A 230 8.23 -2.13 2.39
CA SER A 230 7.40 -0.91 2.44
C SER A 230 8.23 0.31 2.05
N GLY A 231 7.55 1.40 1.69
CA GLY A 231 8.19 2.62 1.22
C GLY A 231 8.66 2.51 -0.23
N TRP A 232 9.69 3.26 -0.58
CA TRP A 232 10.20 3.31 -1.95
C TRP A 232 10.94 2.03 -2.35
N ALA A 233 10.64 1.56 -3.53
CA ALA A 233 11.31 0.49 -4.26
C ALA A 233 11.35 0.85 -5.75
N GLU A 234 11.91 -0.03 -6.57
CA GLU A 234 11.95 0.13 -8.02
C GLU A 234 11.51 -1.17 -8.72
N SER A 235 10.84 -1.03 -9.85
CA SER A 235 10.56 -2.13 -10.78
C SER A 235 11.86 -2.69 -11.37
N HIS A 236 11.75 -3.69 -12.23
CA HIS A 236 12.93 -4.18 -12.98
C HIS A 236 13.41 -3.18 -14.04
N ASP A 237 12.54 -2.27 -14.52
CA ASP A 237 12.86 -1.22 -15.49
C ASP A 237 13.27 0.10 -14.82
N GLY A 238 13.33 0.16 -13.49
CA GLY A 238 13.67 1.36 -12.73
C GLY A 238 12.49 2.30 -12.45
N THR A 239 11.25 1.91 -12.76
CA THR A 239 10.06 2.71 -12.41
C THR A 239 9.90 2.78 -10.89
N PRO A 240 9.68 3.97 -10.31
CA PRO A 240 9.40 4.13 -8.88
C PRO A 240 8.17 3.34 -8.45
N VAL A 241 8.30 2.58 -7.37
CA VAL A 241 7.21 1.82 -6.73
C VAL A 241 7.13 2.24 -5.28
N TYR A 242 5.95 2.66 -4.83
CA TYR A 242 5.73 2.90 -3.41
C TYR A 242 4.84 1.79 -2.84
N VAL A 243 5.35 1.12 -1.82
CA VAL A 243 4.65 0.01 -1.16
C VAL A 243 4.15 0.45 0.20
N SER A 244 2.83 0.46 0.39
CA SER A 244 2.20 0.77 1.67
C SER A 244 2.26 -0.43 2.61
N SER A 245 2.41 -0.16 3.90
CA SER A 245 2.26 -1.19 4.94
C SER A 245 0.79 -1.57 5.19
N GLY A 246 -0.17 -0.88 4.54
CA GLY A 246 -1.60 -1.09 4.71
C GLY A 246 -2.19 -0.44 5.95
N THR A 247 -3.50 -0.23 5.95
CA THR A 247 -4.28 0.43 7.02
C THR A 247 -4.80 -0.55 8.08
N GLY A 248 -4.87 -1.84 7.73
CA GLY A 248 -5.47 -2.87 8.57
C GLY A 248 -4.78 -3.09 9.91
N THR A 249 -5.57 -3.42 10.92
CA THR A 249 -5.12 -3.64 12.31
C THR A 249 -5.43 -5.04 12.83
N LYS A 250 -5.87 -5.97 11.95
CA LYS A 250 -6.28 -7.32 12.33
C LYS A 250 -5.18 -8.11 13.05
N TYR A 251 -3.93 -7.93 12.64
CA TYR A 251 -2.80 -8.66 13.17
C TYR A 251 -1.85 -7.74 13.93
N LEU A 252 -1.08 -8.30 14.87
CA LEU A 252 -0.05 -7.55 15.57
C LEU A 252 1.02 -7.05 14.60
N ARG A 253 1.36 -5.77 14.71
CA ARG A 253 2.38 -5.11 13.91
C ARG A 253 3.53 -4.69 14.81
N SER A 254 4.73 -5.20 14.54
CA SER A 254 5.92 -4.86 15.30
C SER A 254 6.95 -4.16 14.42
N PHE A 255 7.29 -2.92 14.77
CA PHE A 255 8.11 -2.00 13.96
C PHE A 255 7.59 -1.78 12.54
N THR A 256 6.30 -2.03 12.37
CA THR A 256 5.49 -1.59 11.25
C THR A 256 4.23 -0.94 11.84
N ARG A 257 3.74 0.11 11.25
CA ARG A 257 2.51 0.77 11.69
C ARG A 257 1.48 0.73 10.57
N PRO A 258 0.18 0.66 10.90
CA PRO A 258 -0.83 0.91 9.88
C PRO A 258 -0.66 2.33 9.35
N GLN A 259 -0.83 2.51 8.04
CA GLN A 259 -0.58 3.82 7.42
C GLN A 259 -1.58 4.14 6.32
N VAL A 260 -1.88 5.43 6.21
CA VAL A 260 -2.50 6.09 5.08
C VAL A 260 -1.42 6.96 4.45
N ILE A 261 -1.26 6.91 3.14
CA ILE A 261 -0.25 7.69 2.43
C ILE A 261 -0.93 8.86 1.73
N ILE A 262 -0.33 10.04 1.83
CA ILE A 262 -0.79 11.22 1.10
C ILE A 262 0.37 11.71 0.23
N PHE A 263 0.26 11.51 -1.06
CA PHE A 263 1.21 12.06 -2.03
C PHE A 263 0.89 13.51 -2.33
N THR A 264 1.92 14.34 -2.41
CA THR A 264 1.84 15.66 -3.05
C THR A 264 2.75 15.64 -4.27
N ILE A 265 2.16 15.76 -5.46
CA ILE A 265 2.91 15.58 -6.71
C ILE A 265 3.23 16.96 -7.31
N HIS A 266 4.48 17.10 -7.75
CA HIS A 266 4.99 18.31 -8.35
C HIS A 266 5.66 18.02 -9.71
N GLY A 267 5.52 18.95 -10.66
CA GLY A 267 6.40 19.04 -11.81
C GLY A 267 7.77 19.60 -11.41
N ASN A 268 8.73 19.56 -12.31
CA ASN A 268 10.02 20.22 -12.14
C ASN A 268 9.91 21.72 -12.44
#